data_937bdb0b6c995d6c2d7165b533c0fb23
#
_entry.id   937bdb0b6c995d6c2d7165b533c0fb23
#
_cell.length_a   1.000
_cell.length_b   1.000
_cell.length_c   1.000
_cell.angle_alpha   90.00
_cell.angle_beta   90.00
_cell.angle_gamma   90.00
#
_symmetry.space_group_name_H-M   'P 1'
#
loop_
_entity.id
_entity.type
_entity.pdbx_description
1 polymer ?
#
loop_
_entity_poly.entity_id
_entity_poly.type
_entity_poly.pdbx_seq_one_letter_code
_entity_poly.pdbx_strand_id
1 'polypeptide(L)'
;MIYVDIFVAGVGKWYEFRCEETEIVKNIIKEIYHTVMNIEFTTCTKLEEKNLGRGKERLKEENLYLACIESKVVLNPNVRLEECVVNNGNRLILF
;
A
#
# COMPACT_ATOMS: atom_id res chain seq x y z
N MET A 1 16.12 0.91 -6.63
CA MET A 1 14.70 0.96 -7.00
C MET A 1 14.20 -0.41 -7.40
N ILE A 2 13.09 -0.83 -6.84
CA ILE A 2 12.53 -2.14 -7.14
C ILE A 2 11.05 -2.02 -7.50
N TYR A 3 10.56 -2.99 -8.25
CA TYR A 3 9.14 -3.11 -8.58
C TYR A 3 8.54 -4.22 -7.72
N VAL A 4 7.39 -3.95 -7.16
CA VAL A 4 6.68 -4.94 -6.34
C VAL A 4 5.20 -4.91 -6.70
N ASP A 5 4.54 -6.05 -6.51
CA ASP A 5 3.10 -6.15 -6.66
C ASP A 5 2.50 -6.08 -5.26
N ILE A 6 1.54 -5.20 -5.08
CA ILE A 6 0.95 -4.98 -3.77
C ILE A 6 -0.55 -5.25 -3.81
N PHE A 7 -0.98 -6.18 -2.99
CA PHE A 7 -2.41 -6.42 -2.80
C PHE A 7 -2.89 -5.53 -1.67
N VAL A 8 -3.81 -4.63 -1.99
CA VAL A 8 -4.39 -3.72 -1.00
C VAL A 8 -5.65 -4.37 -0.46
N ALA A 9 -5.54 -4.96 0.73
CA ALA A 9 -6.61 -5.76 1.31
C ALA A 9 -7.92 -4.97 1.47
N GLY A 10 -7.82 -3.71 1.86
CA GLY A 10 -9.01 -2.90 2.05
C GLY A 10 -9.79 -2.61 0.77
N VAL A 11 -9.16 -2.74 -0.37
CA VAL A 11 -9.77 -2.52 -1.69
C VAL A 11 -9.98 -3.83 -2.43
N GLY A 12 -9.18 -4.83 -2.12
CA GLY A 12 -9.26 -6.14 -2.76
C GLY A 12 -8.67 -6.19 -4.15
N LYS A 13 -7.69 -5.35 -4.43
CA LYS A 13 -7.06 -5.27 -5.75
C LYS A 13 -5.56 -5.28 -5.67
N TRP A 14 -4.92 -5.68 -6.75
CA TRP A 14 -3.47 -5.68 -6.92
C TRP A 14 -3.03 -4.43 -7.65
N TYR A 15 -1.89 -3.90 -7.21
CA TYR A 15 -1.25 -2.74 -7.86
C TYR A 15 0.24 -3.01 -7.97
N GLU A 16 0.84 -2.54 -9.06
CA GLU A 16 2.28 -2.60 -9.21
C GLU A 16 2.86 -1.25 -8.80
N PHE A 17 3.86 -1.28 -7.91
CA PHE A 17 4.52 -0.08 -7.44
C PHE A 17 6.01 -0.16 -7.63
N ARG A 18 6.59 1.01 -7.87
CA ARG A 18 8.03 1.17 -7.93
C ARG A 18 8.45 1.83 -6.63
N CYS A 19 9.31 1.16 -5.88
CA CYS A 19 9.71 1.61 -4.56
C CYS A 19 11.19 1.92 -4.49
N GLU A 20 11.52 2.99 -3.80
CA GLU A 20 12.91 3.33 -3.51
C GLU A 20 13.37 2.58 -2.28
N GLU A 21 14.47 1.85 -2.40
CA GLU A 21 14.98 1.02 -1.31
C GLU A 21 15.46 1.83 -0.12
N THR A 22 15.85 3.09 -0.35
CA THR A 22 16.31 3.97 0.71
C THR A 22 15.18 4.62 1.49
N GLU A 23 13.94 4.44 1.03
CA GLU A 23 12.79 5.05 1.66
C GLU A 23 12.34 4.25 2.88
N ILE A 24 11.87 4.96 3.89
CA ILE A 24 11.34 4.31 5.10
C ILE A 24 10.00 3.68 4.78
N VAL A 25 9.77 2.47 5.29
CA VAL A 25 8.56 1.69 4.99
C VAL A 25 7.27 2.48 5.24
N LYS A 26 7.18 3.20 6.34
CA LYS A 26 5.96 3.96 6.61
C LYS A 26 5.66 5.04 5.57
N ASN A 27 6.71 5.61 4.96
CA ASN A 27 6.50 6.58 3.90
C ASN A 27 6.02 5.90 2.62
N ILE A 28 6.50 4.69 2.38
CA ILE A 28 6.04 3.87 1.25
C ILE A 28 4.56 3.54 1.45
N ILE A 29 4.18 3.16 2.66
CA ILE A 29 2.79 2.87 3.00
C ILE A 29 1.90 4.09 2.72
N LYS A 30 2.33 5.26 3.14
CA LYS A 30 1.59 6.50 2.89
C LYS A 30 1.43 6.76 1.40
N GLU A 31 2.50 6.58 0.64
CA GLU A 31 2.48 6.80 -0.79
C GLU A 31 1.52 5.85 -1.49
N ILE A 32 1.56 4.57 -1.09
CA ILE A 32 0.65 3.58 -1.62
C ILE A 32 -0.79 3.96 -1.28
N TYR A 33 -1.02 4.30 -0.03
CA TYR A 33 -2.35 4.69 0.43
C TYR A 33 -2.92 5.84 -0.40
N HIS A 34 -2.14 6.92 -0.54
CA HIS A 34 -2.60 8.08 -1.29
C HIS A 34 -2.81 7.79 -2.77
N THR A 35 -1.93 6.99 -3.36
CA THR A 35 -2.06 6.62 -4.77
C THR A 35 -3.32 5.78 -4.99
N VAL A 36 -3.54 4.79 -4.14
CA VAL A 36 -4.69 3.91 -4.24
C VAL A 36 -5.98 4.68 -4.02
N MET A 37 -6.02 5.54 -3.01
CA MET A 37 -7.20 6.36 -2.75
C MET A 37 -7.50 7.26 -3.93
N ASN A 38 -6.47 7.84 -4.55
CA ASN A 38 -6.63 8.64 -5.75
C ASN A 38 -7.25 7.84 -6.88
N ILE A 39 -6.69 6.65 -7.14
CA ILE A 39 -7.19 5.79 -8.23
C ILE A 39 -8.61 5.35 -7.97
N GLU A 40 -8.89 4.87 -6.76
CA GLU A 40 -10.19 4.27 -6.47
C GLU A 40 -11.30 5.28 -6.28
N PHE A 41 -10.98 6.45 -5.77
CA PHE A 41 -12.01 7.43 -5.46
C PHE A 41 -12.11 8.58 -6.44
N THR A 42 -11.08 8.85 -7.25
CA THR A 42 -11.23 9.82 -8.33
C THR A 42 -11.99 9.26 -9.52
N THR A 43 -11.92 7.95 -9.73
CA THR A 43 -12.70 7.31 -10.80
C THR A 43 -14.16 7.17 -10.41
N CYS A 44 -14.47 7.34 -9.14
CA CYS A 44 -15.84 7.30 -8.67
C CYS A 44 -16.57 8.54 -9.15
N THR A 45 -17.82 8.36 -9.53
CA THR A 45 -18.64 9.48 -9.94
C THR A 45 -19.09 10.25 -8.72
N LYS A 46 -19.73 11.37 -8.96
CA LYS A 46 -20.29 12.16 -7.87
C LYS A 46 -21.30 11.40 -7.04
N LEU A 47 -21.87 10.33 -7.60
CA LEU A 47 -22.76 9.47 -6.86
C LEU A 47 -22.07 8.84 -5.67
N GLU A 48 -20.78 8.60 -5.81
CA GLU A 48 -20.00 7.95 -4.77
C GLU A 48 -19.65 8.88 -3.62
N GLU A 49 -19.79 10.17 -3.80
CA GLU A 49 -19.42 11.12 -2.76
C GLU A 49 -20.14 10.88 -1.45
N LYS A 50 -21.38 10.47 -1.53
CA LYS A 50 -22.17 10.20 -0.33
C LYS A 50 -21.61 9.02 0.46
N ASN A 51 -20.90 8.15 -0.21
CA ASN A 51 -20.37 6.95 0.40
C ASN A 51 -18.88 7.06 0.72
N LEU A 52 -18.27 8.19 0.39
CA LEU A 52 -16.84 8.37 0.61
C LEU A 52 -16.43 8.18 2.07
N GLY A 53 -17.27 8.64 2.98
CA GLY A 53 -16.97 8.47 4.39
C GLY A 53 -16.80 7.01 4.76
N ARG A 54 -17.71 6.19 4.28
CA ARG A 54 -17.66 4.76 4.54
C ARG A 54 -16.47 4.11 3.84
N GLY A 55 -16.22 4.55 2.60
CA GLY A 55 -15.10 4.03 1.85
C GLY A 55 -13.78 4.34 2.54
N LYS A 56 -13.66 5.52 3.08
CA LYS A 56 -12.46 5.92 3.80
C LYS A 56 -12.28 5.12 5.07
N GLU A 57 -13.36 4.70 5.70
CA GLU A 57 -13.29 3.93 6.92
C GLU A 57 -12.71 2.55 6.72
N ARG A 58 -12.83 2.02 5.51
CA ARG A 58 -12.30 0.69 5.21
C ARG A 58 -10.78 0.66 5.12
N LEU A 59 -10.19 1.79 4.75
CA LEU A 59 -8.75 1.88 4.56
C LEU A 59 -8.26 3.10 5.29
N LYS A 60 -7.69 2.88 6.46
CA LYS A 60 -7.20 3.96 7.30
C LYS A 60 -5.68 3.99 7.26
N GLU A 61 -5.13 5.15 6.94
CA GLU A 61 -3.70 5.32 6.79
C GLU A 61 -2.91 4.96 8.03
N GLU A 62 -3.40 5.34 9.17
CA GLU A 62 -2.66 5.23 10.43
C GLU A 62 -2.52 3.82 10.97
N ASN A 63 -3.30 2.87 10.46
CA ASN A 63 -3.27 1.50 10.96
C ASN A 63 -2.90 0.50 9.87
N LEU A 64 -2.16 0.96 8.87
CA LEU A 64 -1.77 0.10 7.77
C LEU A 64 -0.39 -0.51 7.99
N TYR A 65 -0.26 -1.76 7.58
CA TYR A 65 0.99 -2.50 7.62
C TYR A 65 1.27 -3.11 6.27
N LEU A 66 2.53 -3.34 6.00
CA LEU A 66 2.97 -3.95 4.75
C LEU A 66 3.69 -5.25 5.09
N ALA A 67 3.32 -6.33 4.43
CA ALA A 67 3.94 -7.63 4.64
C ALA A 67 4.41 -8.18 3.30
N CYS A 68 5.53 -8.89 3.33
CA CYS A 68 6.07 -9.55 2.14
C CYS A 68 5.58 -10.98 2.11
N ILE A 69 4.92 -11.38 1.02
CA ILE A 69 4.37 -12.72 0.88
C ILE A 69 5.48 -13.76 0.79
N GLU A 70 6.50 -13.50 -0.01
CA GLU A 70 7.57 -14.45 -0.24
C GLU A 70 8.37 -14.75 1.04
N SER A 71 8.68 -13.72 1.81
CA SER A 71 9.44 -13.90 3.05
C SER A 71 8.56 -14.14 4.27
N LYS A 72 7.25 -13.95 4.12
CA LYS A 72 6.27 -14.16 5.20
C LYS A 72 6.55 -13.29 6.43
N VAL A 73 6.96 -12.07 6.18
CA VAL A 73 7.34 -11.13 7.25
C VAL A 73 6.56 -9.83 7.11
N VAL A 74 6.05 -9.33 8.24
CA VAL A 74 5.47 -8.00 8.30
C VAL A 74 6.62 -7.02 8.43
N LEU A 75 6.68 -6.04 7.54
CA LEU A 75 7.77 -5.08 7.51
C LEU A 75 7.65 -4.07 8.65
N ASN A 76 8.80 -3.76 9.26
CA ASN A 76 8.87 -2.75 10.30
C ASN A 76 8.70 -1.37 9.63
N PRO A 77 7.69 -0.59 10.02
CA PRO A 77 7.44 0.71 9.37
C PRO A 77 8.52 1.75 9.63
N ASN A 78 9.39 1.53 10.61
CA ASN A 78 10.39 2.53 11.00
C ASN A 78 11.76 2.31 10.36
N VAL A 79 11.91 1.30 9.53
CA VAL A 79 13.18 1.02 8.84
C VAL A 79 13.04 1.29 7.34
N ARG A 80 14.19 1.36 6.67
CA ARG A 80 14.20 1.53 5.22
C ARG A 80 13.88 0.21 4.55
N LEU A 81 13.34 0.31 3.35
CA LEU A 81 12.99 -0.89 2.58
C LEU A 81 14.22 -1.79 2.35
N GLU A 82 15.39 -1.19 2.14
CA GLU A 82 16.62 -1.95 1.93
C GLU A 82 17.00 -2.81 3.13
N GLU A 83 16.50 -2.49 4.31
CA GLU A 83 16.75 -3.27 5.53
C GLU A 83 15.74 -4.41 5.68
N CYS A 84 14.78 -4.50 4.78
CA CYS A 84 13.79 -5.55 4.78
C CYS A 84 14.15 -6.61 3.76
N VAL A 85 13.61 -7.81 3.93
CA VAL A 85 13.84 -8.90 2.98
C VAL A 85 12.80 -8.78 1.84
N VAL A 86 12.98 -7.76 1.01
CA VAL A 86 12.10 -7.50 -0.12
C VAL A 86 12.96 -7.31 -1.36
N ASN A 87 12.67 -8.09 -2.38
CA ASN A 87 13.42 -8.07 -3.63
C ASN A 87 12.52 -7.66 -4.80
N ASN A 88 13.15 -7.27 -5.89
CA ASN A 88 12.44 -6.92 -7.10
C ASN A 88 11.52 -8.07 -7.52
N GLY A 89 10.28 -7.76 -7.81
CA GLY A 89 9.29 -8.76 -8.21
C GLY A 89 8.56 -9.44 -7.07
N ASN A 90 8.89 -9.12 -5.83
CA ASN A 90 8.17 -9.68 -4.69
C ASN A 90 6.73 -9.17 -4.63
N ARG A 91 5.89 -9.92 -3.92
CA ARG A 91 4.49 -9.56 -3.71
C ARG A 91 4.31 -9.15 -2.27
N LEU A 92 3.62 -8.03 -2.07
CA LEU A 92 3.36 -7.49 -0.74
C LEU A 92 1.86 -7.41 -0.51
N ILE A 93 1.48 -7.34 0.76
CA ILE A 93 0.09 -7.10 1.15
C ILE A 93 0.05 -5.87 2.03
N LEU A 94 -0.81 -4.94 1.69
CA LEU A 94 -1.11 -3.77 2.52
C LEU A 94 -2.41 -4.06 3.27
N PHE A 95 -2.32 -4.04 4.58
CA PHE A 95 -3.50 -4.37 5.40
C PHE A 95 -3.57 -3.57 6.68
#